data_4f7da03ad2d1e7e2d7f3e82ea1a2071f
#
_entry.id   4f7da03ad2d1e7e2d7f3e82ea1a2071f
#
_cell.length_a   1.000
_cell.length_b   1.000
_cell.length_c   1.000
_cell.angle_alpha   90.00
_cell.angle_beta   90.00
_cell.angle_gamma   90.00
#
_symmetry.space_group_name_H-M   'P 1'
#
loop_
_entity.id
_entity.type
_entity.pdbx_description
1 polymer ?
#
loop_
_entity_poly.entity_id
_entity_poly.type
_entity_poly.pdbx_seq_one_letter_code
_entity_poly.pdbx_strand_id
1 'polypeptide(L)'
;MERVFQEVLESGKPDFPFALAWANHSWDKKDWEGGRIHDIKLMEQNYPGKDDARQHFNFLLKAFKDDRYVKVNGCPFFYIFKPDDVPSTYLTWFRQWAKEAGFKDLYLVANAWGKNSLEHYQSMGYQAVIENNMLDLLQIKYSQMPKLKEISYRIYRRMKQAVLGMPRGAMDYREYAHRVVTEDCKNRFVIPEIFPNWDHSPRSGRAATAIFYNEDPEYFYEMACDALNAVKNKPNEEQIIILKSWNEWGEGNYMEPDMKYGHGYIEALRKAVEKTK
;
A
#
# COMPACT_ATOMS: atom_id res chain seq x y z
N MET A 1 -1.50 -18.81 3.97
CA MET A 1 -2.54 -17.91 3.39
C MET A 1 -3.24 -18.52 2.18
N GLU A 2 -2.62 -19.42 1.46
CA GLU A 2 -3.20 -20.14 0.33
C GLU A 2 -4.55 -20.81 0.66
N ARG A 3 -4.63 -21.48 1.81
CA ARG A 3 -5.85 -22.13 2.28
C ARG A 3 -7.03 -21.14 2.45
N VAL A 4 -6.80 -19.96 3.03
CA VAL A 4 -7.86 -18.95 3.22
C VAL A 4 -8.44 -18.50 1.88
N PHE A 5 -7.56 -18.27 0.89
CA PHE A 5 -7.99 -17.91 -0.44
C PHE A 5 -8.84 -19.00 -1.12
N GLN A 6 -8.42 -20.27 -1.01
CA GLN A 6 -9.17 -21.40 -1.54
C GLN A 6 -10.54 -21.54 -0.86
N GLU A 7 -10.59 -21.45 0.47
CA GLU A 7 -11.84 -21.50 1.23
C GLU A 7 -12.82 -20.38 0.84
N VAL A 8 -12.33 -19.16 0.62
CA VAL A 8 -13.17 -18.03 0.16
C VAL A 8 -13.77 -18.31 -1.23
N LEU A 9 -12.99 -18.87 -2.14
CA LEU A 9 -13.48 -19.21 -3.49
C LEU A 9 -14.48 -20.38 -3.44
N GLU A 10 -14.16 -21.46 -2.72
CA GLU A 10 -14.97 -22.68 -2.69
C GLU A 10 -16.28 -22.48 -1.91
N SER A 11 -16.23 -21.75 -0.80
CA SER A 11 -17.41 -21.51 0.03
C SER A 11 -18.33 -20.41 -0.48
N GLY A 12 -17.83 -19.52 -1.33
CA GLY A 12 -18.52 -18.29 -1.71
C GLY A 12 -18.68 -17.28 -0.57
N LYS A 13 -17.97 -17.48 0.56
CA LYS A 13 -18.08 -16.64 1.76
C LYS A 13 -16.73 -16.05 2.17
N PRO A 14 -16.72 -14.82 2.74
CA PRO A 14 -17.88 -13.90 2.84
C PRO A 14 -18.37 -13.46 1.46
N ASP A 15 -19.65 -13.13 1.34
CA ASP A 15 -20.21 -12.47 0.16
C ASP A 15 -19.81 -10.99 0.20
N PHE A 16 -18.56 -10.73 -0.13
CA PHE A 16 -17.93 -9.41 -0.08
C PHE A 16 -16.93 -9.28 -1.24
N PRO A 17 -16.85 -8.11 -1.89
CA PRO A 17 -15.88 -7.89 -2.95
C PRO A 17 -14.44 -8.07 -2.46
N PHE A 18 -13.60 -8.68 -3.29
CA PHE A 18 -12.18 -8.87 -2.98
C PHE A 18 -11.30 -8.70 -4.22
N ALA A 19 -10.02 -8.42 -4.00
CA ALA A 19 -8.99 -8.41 -5.01
C ALA A 19 -7.72 -9.10 -4.48
N LEU A 20 -6.83 -9.48 -5.37
CA LEU A 20 -5.56 -10.10 -5.01
C LEU A 20 -4.40 -9.12 -5.16
N ALA A 21 -3.45 -9.24 -4.24
CA ALA A 21 -2.18 -8.57 -4.29
C ALA A 21 -1.06 -9.60 -4.36
N TRP A 22 -0.15 -9.43 -5.32
CA TRP A 22 1.02 -10.28 -5.43
C TRP A 22 2.21 -9.67 -4.67
N ALA A 23 2.52 -10.25 -3.52
CA ALA A 23 3.72 -9.93 -2.73
C ALA A 23 4.94 -10.64 -3.35
N ASN A 24 5.34 -10.18 -4.53
CA ASN A 24 6.40 -10.75 -5.36
C ASN A 24 7.81 -10.42 -4.88
N HIS A 25 8.11 -10.80 -3.64
CA HIS A 25 9.45 -10.65 -3.07
C HIS A 25 9.88 -11.92 -2.34
N SER A 26 11.18 -12.11 -2.23
CA SER A 26 11.76 -13.23 -1.47
C SER A 26 11.34 -13.16 0.00
N TRP A 27 11.16 -14.30 0.61
CA TRP A 27 10.87 -14.38 2.03
C TRP A 27 12.16 -14.52 2.82
N ASP A 28 12.38 -13.56 3.72
CA ASP A 28 13.54 -13.51 4.58
C ASP A 28 13.11 -13.63 6.04
N LYS A 29 13.75 -14.53 6.79
CA LYS A 29 13.70 -14.48 8.24
C LYS A 29 14.60 -13.35 8.70
N LYS A 30 14.00 -12.32 9.28
CA LYS A 30 14.75 -11.19 9.82
C LYS A 30 15.23 -11.51 11.24
N ASP A 31 16.54 -11.39 11.45
CA ASP A 31 17.14 -11.45 12.78
C ASP A 31 17.32 -10.03 13.30
N TRP A 32 16.54 -9.69 14.31
CA TRP A 32 16.57 -8.37 14.96
C TRP A 32 17.53 -8.31 16.15
N GLU A 33 18.22 -9.42 16.48
CA GLU A 33 19.16 -9.48 17.60
C GLU A 33 20.43 -8.66 17.32
N GLY A 34 20.86 -7.88 18.30
CA GLY A 34 22.09 -7.11 18.27
C GLY A 34 22.11 -5.89 17.36
N GLY A 35 20.96 -5.45 16.84
CA GLY A 35 20.86 -4.24 16.00
C GLY A 35 21.47 -4.39 14.59
N ARG A 36 21.83 -5.58 14.18
CA ARG A 36 22.21 -5.94 12.82
C ARG A 36 21.13 -6.85 12.25
N ILE A 37 20.60 -6.45 11.09
CA ILE A 37 19.66 -7.27 10.34
C ILE A 37 20.49 -8.31 9.58
N HIS A 38 20.45 -9.56 10.02
CA HIS A 38 20.93 -10.69 9.26
C HIS A 38 19.74 -11.37 8.63
N ASP A 39 19.44 -11.00 7.39
CA ASP A 39 18.34 -11.61 6.65
C ASP A 39 18.77 -13.02 6.20
N ILE A 40 18.09 -14.04 6.72
CA ILE A 40 18.22 -15.41 6.24
C ILE A 40 17.16 -15.65 5.19
N LYS A 41 17.56 -15.81 3.93
CA LYS A 41 16.63 -16.11 2.84
C LYS A 41 15.97 -17.46 3.08
N LEU A 42 14.67 -17.49 3.25
CA LEU A 42 13.86 -18.69 3.42
C LEU A 42 13.34 -19.23 2.09
N MET A 43 12.91 -18.33 1.20
CA MET A 43 12.40 -18.65 -0.12
C MET A 43 12.72 -17.51 -1.07
N GLU A 44 13.26 -17.84 -2.22
CA GLU A 44 13.58 -16.87 -3.26
C GLU A 44 12.41 -16.69 -4.24
N GLN A 45 12.05 -15.43 -4.51
CA GLN A 45 11.13 -15.11 -5.61
C GLN A 45 11.90 -15.23 -6.91
N ASN A 46 11.50 -16.17 -7.73
CA ASN A 46 12.07 -16.40 -9.06
C ASN A 46 11.00 -16.24 -10.14
N TYR A 47 11.46 -16.02 -11.36
CA TYR A 47 10.62 -15.92 -12.56
C TYR A 47 11.16 -16.93 -13.60
N PRO A 48 10.93 -18.25 -13.41
CA PRO A 48 11.59 -19.30 -14.19
C PRO A 48 11.12 -19.42 -15.63
N GLY A 49 10.08 -18.68 -16.04
CA GLY A 49 9.66 -18.61 -17.42
C GLY A 49 8.17 -18.87 -17.65
N LYS A 50 7.82 -19.19 -18.91
CA LYS A 50 6.44 -19.17 -19.37
C LYS A 50 5.54 -20.22 -18.70
N ASP A 51 6.07 -21.40 -18.42
CA ASP A 51 5.28 -22.49 -17.82
C ASP A 51 4.89 -22.18 -16.37
N ASP A 52 5.82 -21.63 -15.60
CA ASP A 52 5.56 -21.14 -14.25
C ASP A 52 4.56 -19.98 -14.27
N ALA A 53 4.78 -18.99 -15.13
CA ALA A 53 3.85 -17.89 -15.31
C ALA A 53 2.44 -18.38 -15.66
N ARG A 54 2.33 -19.45 -16.50
CA ARG A 54 1.03 -20.04 -16.86
C ARG A 54 0.35 -20.71 -15.68
N GLN A 55 1.10 -21.44 -14.86
CA GLN A 55 0.57 -22.05 -13.63
C GLN A 55 0.07 -20.98 -12.66
N HIS A 56 0.86 -19.94 -12.44
CA HIS A 56 0.47 -18.81 -11.60
C HIS A 56 -0.80 -18.12 -12.15
N PHE A 57 -0.83 -17.82 -13.44
CA PHE A 57 -2.02 -17.21 -14.05
C PHE A 57 -3.27 -18.11 -13.90
N ASN A 58 -3.15 -19.41 -14.11
CA ASN A 58 -4.26 -20.35 -13.96
C ASN A 58 -4.79 -20.40 -12.51
N PHE A 59 -3.91 -20.22 -11.54
CA PHE A 59 -4.30 -20.10 -10.14
C PHE A 59 -5.11 -18.80 -9.91
N LEU A 60 -4.63 -17.66 -10.40
CA LEU A 60 -5.31 -16.37 -10.31
C LEU A 60 -6.63 -16.33 -11.07
N LEU A 61 -6.71 -17.02 -12.21
CA LEU A 61 -7.89 -17.03 -13.08
C LEU A 61 -9.15 -17.51 -12.38
N LYS A 62 -9.01 -18.41 -11.40
CA LYS A 62 -10.14 -18.88 -10.57
C LYS A 62 -10.78 -17.70 -9.81
N ALA A 63 -9.94 -16.82 -9.24
CA ALA A 63 -10.42 -15.61 -8.57
C ALA A 63 -10.97 -14.59 -9.56
N PHE A 64 -10.28 -14.33 -10.66
CA PHE A 64 -10.71 -13.34 -11.66
C PHE A 64 -12.10 -13.62 -12.22
N LYS A 65 -12.50 -14.92 -12.27
CA LYS A 65 -13.82 -15.36 -12.71
C LYS A 65 -14.91 -15.30 -11.64
N ASP A 66 -14.55 -15.12 -10.39
CA ASP A 66 -15.51 -14.96 -9.29
C ASP A 66 -16.27 -13.64 -9.46
N ASP A 67 -17.59 -13.65 -9.27
CA ASP A 67 -18.44 -12.46 -9.45
C ASP A 67 -18.12 -11.36 -8.42
N ARG A 68 -17.62 -11.74 -7.25
CA ARG A 68 -17.17 -10.81 -6.18
C ARG A 68 -15.82 -10.18 -6.47
N TYR A 69 -15.09 -10.67 -7.47
CA TYR A 69 -13.75 -10.15 -7.76
C TYR A 69 -13.83 -8.71 -8.30
N VAL A 70 -13.06 -7.81 -7.69
CA VAL A 70 -13.03 -6.38 -8.09
C VAL A 70 -12.52 -6.25 -9.52
N LYS A 71 -13.29 -5.59 -10.37
CA LYS A 71 -12.98 -5.30 -11.76
C LYS A 71 -13.09 -3.79 -12.01
N VAL A 72 -12.22 -3.25 -12.82
CA VAL A 72 -12.24 -1.86 -13.28
C VAL A 72 -12.45 -1.88 -14.80
N ASN A 73 -13.53 -1.29 -15.28
CA ASN A 73 -13.93 -1.32 -16.70
C ASN A 73 -13.98 -2.75 -17.28
N GLY A 74 -14.40 -3.72 -16.45
CA GLY A 74 -14.47 -5.14 -16.79
C GLY A 74 -13.11 -5.86 -16.79
N CYS A 75 -12.02 -5.21 -16.38
CA CYS A 75 -10.68 -5.79 -16.25
C CYS A 75 -10.41 -6.16 -14.79
N PRO A 76 -10.04 -7.42 -14.47
CA PRO A 76 -9.69 -7.81 -13.11
C PRO A 76 -8.57 -6.94 -12.53
N PHE A 77 -8.80 -6.38 -11.33
CA PHE A 77 -7.81 -5.60 -10.60
C PHE A 77 -6.74 -6.53 -10.03
N PHE A 78 -5.46 -6.26 -10.34
CA PHE A 78 -4.36 -7.06 -9.82
C PHE A 78 -3.21 -6.17 -9.39
N TYR A 79 -2.96 -6.14 -8.09
CA TYR A 79 -1.91 -5.34 -7.48
C TYR A 79 -0.58 -6.10 -7.43
N ILE A 80 0.51 -5.43 -7.80
CA ILE A 80 1.87 -5.98 -7.79
C ILE A 80 2.75 -5.14 -6.85
N PHE A 81 3.29 -5.80 -5.82
CA PHE A 81 3.99 -5.13 -4.73
C PHE A 81 5.38 -4.63 -5.15
N LYS A 82 6.15 -5.41 -5.93
CA LYS A 82 7.43 -5.01 -6.50
C LYS A 82 7.35 -5.01 -8.03
N PRO A 83 6.79 -3.96 -8.62
CA PRO A 83 6.51 -3.93 -10.05
C PRO A 83 7.78 -3.96 -10.91
N ASP A 84 8.88 -3.34 -10.44
CA ASP A 84 10.16 -3.27 -11.15
C ASP A 84 10.88 -4.65 -11.23
N ASP A 85 10.56 -5.57 -10.31
CA ASP A 85 11.18 -6.89 -10.28
C ASP A 85 10.49 -7.89 -11.25
N VAL A 86 9.31 -7.56 -11.77
CA VAL A 86 8.55 -8.45 -12.67
C VAL A 86 9.06 -8.31 -14.10
N PRO A 87 9.52 -9.39 -14.74
CA PRO A 87 9.89 -9.35 -16.15
C PRO A 87 8.70 -8.91 -17.03
N SER A 88 8.91 -8.00 -17.96
CA SER A 88 7.88 -7.48 -18.86
C SER A 88 7.15 -8.58 -19.65
N THR A 89 7.86 -9.69 -19.92
CA THR A 89 7.27 -10.89 -20.56
C THR A 89 6.16 -11.52 -19.73
N TYR A 90 6.28 -11.54 -18.37
CA TYR A 90 5.22 -12.06 -17.49
C TYR A 90 3.95 -11.23 -17.59
N LEU A 91 4.07 -9.89 -17.57
CA LEU A 91 2.93 -8.99 -17.73
C LEU A 91 2.26 -9.18 -19.11
N THR A 92 3.08 -9.33 -20.16
CA THR A 92 2.59 -9.58 -21.51
C THR A 92 1.81 -10.89 -21.58
N TRP A 93 2.34 -11.98 -21.01
CA TRP A 93 1.65 -13.28 -21.00
C TRP A 93 0.37 -13.24 -20.18
N PHE A 94 0.38 -12.62 -19.02
CA PHE A 94 -0.80 -12.49 -18.16
C PHE A 94 -1.93 -11.74 -18.86
N ARG A 95 -1.63 -10.64 -19.53
CA ARG A 95 -2.61 -9.86 -20.31
C ARG A 95 -3.15 -10.65 -21.51
N GLN A 96 -2.27 -11.37 -22.22
CA GLN A 96 -2.70 -12.24 -23.31
C GLN A 96 -3.67 -13.31 -22.81
N TRP A 97 -3.31 -14.01 -21.73
CA TRP A 97 -4.13 -15.09 -21.18
C TRP A 97 -5.43 -14.59 -20.56
N ALA A 98 -5.47 -13.39 -20.04
CA ALA A 98 -6.71 -12.76 -19.59
C ALA A 98 -7.66 -12.55 -20.77
N LYS A 99 -7.16 -12.09 -21.92
CA LYS A 99 -7.96 -11.94 -23.15
C LYS A 99 -8.45 -13.29 -23.67
N GLU A 100 -7.60 -14.31 -23.67
CA GLU A 100 -7.97 -15.69 -24.03
C GLU A 100 -9.07 -16.25 -23.10
N ALA A 101 -9.07 -15.84 -21.83
CA ALA A 101 -10.08 -16.22 -20.83
C ALA A 101 -11.39 -15.42 -20.91
N GLY A 102 -11.50 -14.46 -21.85
CA GLY A 102 -12.71 -13.65 -22.09
C GLY A 102 -12.74 -12.30 -21.40
N PHE A 103 -11.68 -11.87 -20.70
CA PHE A 103 -11.58 -10.52 -20.19
C PHE A 103 -11.10 -9.55 -21.27
N LYS A 104 -11.47 -8.26 -21.15
CA LYS A 104 -10.96 -7.22 -22.04
C LYS A 104 -9.43 -7.05 -21.90
N ASP A 105 -8.95 -7.08 -20.68
CA ASP A 105 -7.53 -7.01 -20.28
C ASP A 105 -7.41 -7.32 -18.77
N LEU A 106 -6.23 -7.09 -18.16
CA LEU A 106 -6.06 -6.96 -16.72
C LEU A 106 -5.93 -5.48 -16.34
N TYR A 107 -6.42 -5.09 -15.18
CA TYR A 107 -6.14 -3.80 -14.58
C TYR A 107 -4.95 -3.96 -13.61
N LEU A 108 -3.73 -3.87 -14.17
CA LEU A 108 -2.49 -4.04 -13.41
C LEU A 108 -2.16 -2.76 -12.64
N VAL A 109 -1.92 -2.90 -11.35
CA VAL A 109 -1.62 -1.78 -10.45
C VAL A 109 -0.24 -1.98 -9.84
N ALA A 110 0.63 -1.00 -10.05
CA ALA A 110 1.98 -0.98 -9.50
C ALA A 110 2.01 -0.30 -8.12
N ASN A 111 2.80 -0.83 -7.19
CA ASN A 111 3.17 -0.09 -6.00
C ASN A 111 4.35 0.83 -6.32
N ALA A 112 4.12 2.14 -6.29
CA ALA A 112 5.17 3.11 -6.54
C ALA A 112 5.99 3.33 -5.27
N TRP A 113 7.14 2.68 -5.18
CA TRP A 113 8.12 2.93 -4.14
C TRP A 113 9.04 4.09 -4.57
N GLY A 114 8.79 5.28 -4.00
CA GLY A 114 9.74 6.39 -4.05
C GLY A 114 9.85 7.08 -5.41
N LYS A 115 10.87 6.84 -6.20
CA LYS A 115 11.35 7.75 -7.25
C LYS A 115 10.78 7.57 -8.66
N ASN A 116 10.08 6.48 -8.91
CA ASN A 116 9.61 6.18 -10.25
C ASN A 116 8.27 6.86 -10.52
N SER A 117 8.15 7.49 -11.68
CA SER A 117 6.96 8.22 -12.08
C SER A 117 5.85 7.31 -12.59
N LEU A 118 4.64 7.85 -12.68
CA LEU A 118 3.52 7.17 -13.34
C LEU A 118 3.88 6.72 -14.76
N GLU A 119 4.58 7.57 -15.52
CA GLU A 119 5.00 7.27 -16.91
C GLU A 119 5.93 6.07 -16.97
N HIS A 120 6.83 5.92 -15.98
CA HIS A 120 7.70 4.73 -15.90
C HIS A 120 6.86 3.46 -15.82
N TYR A 121 5.92 3.37 -14.87
CA TYR A 121 5.07 2.18 -14.72
C TYR A 121 4.12 1.97 -15.88
N GLN A 122 3.60 3.04 -16.48
CA GLN A 122 2.79 2.93 -17.70
C GLN A 122 3.59 2.37 -18.87
N SER A 123 4.87 2.75 -19.02
CA SER A 123 5.76 2.18 -20.04
C SER A 123 6.01 0.68 -19.85
N MET A 124 5.94 0.19 -18.61
CA MET A 124 6.01 -1.23 -18.27
C MET A 124 4.68 -1.97 -18.51
N GLY A 125 3.58 -1.27 -18.80
CA GLY A 125 2.26 -1.84 -19.07
C GLY A 125 1.29 -1.84 -17.87
N TYR A 126 1.61 -1.13 -16.78
CA TYR A 126 0.66 -0.92 -15.67
C TYR A 126 -0.38 0.13 -16.04
N GLN A 127 -1.63 -0.07 -15.59
CA GLN A 127 -2.74 0.86 -15.82
C GLN A 127 -2.82 1.94 -14.75
N ALA A 128 -2.41 1.62 -13.53
CA ALA A 128 -2.40 2.57 -12.42
C ALA A 128 -1.24 2.33 -11.47
N VAL A 129 -0.95 3.33 -10.65
CA VAL A 129 0.04 3.25 -9.57
C VAL A 129 -0.61 3.58 -8.23
N ILE A 130 -0.22 2.87 -7.18
CA ILE A 130 -0.53 3.28 -5.81
C ILE A 130 0.58 4.22 -5.35
N GLU A 131 0.20 5.44 -4.99
CA GLU A 131 1.11 6.42 -4.42
C GLU A 131 1.30 6.14 -2.93
N ASN A 132 2.43 5.52 -2.60
CA ASN A 132 2.83 5.23 -1.22
C ASN A 132 3.85 6.26 -0.74
N ASN A 133 3.36 7.36 -0.17
CA ASN A 133 4.21 8.46 0.31
C ASN A 133 4.71 8.27 1.75
N MET A 134 4.25 7.27 2.46
CA MET A 134 4.49 7.13 3.91
C MET A 134 5.98 7.18 4.29
N LEU A 135 6.84 6.49 3.55
CA LEU A 135 8.29 6.48 3.83
C LEU A 135 8.99 7.75 3.35
N ASP A 136 8.42 8.45 2.39
CA ASP A 136 9.01 9.64 1.77
C ASP A 136 8.56 10.97 2.39
N LEU A 137 7.59 10.94 3.33
CA LEU A 137 7.03 12.14 3.97
C LEU A 137 8.10 13.07 4.55
N LEU A 138 9.15 12.52 5.14
CA LEU A 138 10.28 13.32 5.62
C LEU A 138 11.06 13.97 4.48
N GLN A 139 11.28 13.28 3.40
CA GLN A 139 11.99 13.81 2.23
C GLN A 139 11.13 14.88 1.53
N ILE A 140 9.84 14.63 1.40
CA ILE A 140 8.87 15.60 0.88
C ILE A 140 8.91 16.87 1.71
N LYS A 141 8.87 16.76 3.04
CA LYS A 141 8.99 17.91 3.94
C LYS A 141 10.31 18.65 3.76
N TYR A 142 11.43 17.94 3.66
CA TYR A 142 12.75 18.55 3.49
C TYR A 142 12.87 19.29 2.15
N SER A 143 12.36 18.74 1.07
CA SER A 143 12.39 19.38 -0.24
C SER A 143 11.62 20.71 -0.31
N GLN A 144 10.64 20.88 0.58
CA GLN A 144 9.84 22.10 0.69
C GLN A 144 10.49 23.19 1.57
N MET A 145 11.67 22.93 2.17
CA MET A 145 12.34 23.87 3.08
C MET A 145 13.56 24.53 2.41
N PRO A 146 13.83 25.82 2.71
CA PRO A 146 15.14 26.41 2.44
C PRO A 146 16.26 25.62 3.13
N LYS A 147 17.41 25.47 2.50
CA LYS A 147 18.56 24.63 2.98
C LYS A 147 18.92 24.88 4.45
N LEU A 148 19.03 26.14 4.87
CA LEU A 148 19.36 26.47 6.28
C LEU A 148 18.29 26.00 7.25
N LYS A 149 17.02 26.14 6.90
CA LYS A 149 15.88 25.68 7.70
C LYS A 149 15.83 24.16 7.77
N GLU A 150 16.13 23.48 6.67
CA GLU A 150 16.25 22.02 6.62
C GLU A 150 17.32 21.52 7.59
N ILE A 151 18.53 22.09 7.54
CA ILE A 151 19.64 21.70 8.41
C ILE A 151 19.26 21.89 9.89
N SER A 152 18.73 23.06 10.26
CA SER A 152 18.33 23.34 11.62
C SER A 152 17.23 22.40 12.10
N TYR A 153 16.25 22.08 11.25
CA TYR A 153 15.18 21.13 11.57
C TYR A 153 15.71 19.70 11.72
N ARG A 154 16.65 19.26 10.89
CA ARG A 154 17.32 17.94 11.04
C ARG A 154 18.06 17.83 12.36
N ILE A 155 18.78 18.88 12.77
CA ILE A 155 19.48 18.93 14.05
C ILE A 155 18.48 18.90 15.20
N TYR A 156 17.46 19.78 15.20
CA TYR A 156 16.41 19.81 16.19
C TYR A 156 15.73 18.44 16.37
N ARG A 157 15.37 17.80 15.28
CA ARG A 157 14.74 16.49 15.29
C ARG A 157 15.64 15.43 15.90
N ARG A 158 16.93 15.41 15.53
CA ARG A 158 17.92 14.49 16.12
C ARG A 158 18.09 14.69 17.62
N MET A 159 18.17 15.95 18.07
CA MET A 159 18.25 16.28 19.49
C MET A 159 17.00 15.84 20.25
N LYS A 160 15.82 16.16 19.72
CA LYS A 160 14.54 15.75 20.31
C LYS A 160 14.47 14.22 20.44
N GLN A 161 14.83 13.48 19.39
CA GLN A 161 14.82 12.02 19.42
C GLN A 161 15.82 11.46 20.43
N ALA A 162 17.01 12.03 20.52
CA ALA A 162 18.03 11.60 21.48
C ALA A 162 17.59 11.85 22.94
N VAL A 163 17.02 13.03 23.22
CA VAL A 163 16.53 13.40 24.56
C VAL A 163 15.34 12.53 24.99
N LEU A 164 14.43 12.25 24.07
CA LEU A 164 13.22 11.45 24.32
C LEU A 164 13.44 9.94 24.15
N GLY A 165 14.64 9.49 23.77
CA GLY A 165 14.89 8.09 23.46
C GLY A 165 14.13 7.53 22.26
N MET A 166 13.65 8.41 21.36
CA MET A 166 12.81 8.03 20.25
C MET A 166 13.63 7.47 19.08
N PRO A 167 13.12 6.46 18.34
CA PRO A 167 13.74 5.97 17.12
C PRO A 167 13.91 7.06 16.06
N ARG A 168 14.93 6.91 15.19
CA ARG A 168 15.22 7.90 14.13
C ARG A 168 14.08 8.06 13.12
N GLY A 169 13.30 7.00 12.90
CA GLY A 169 12.13 6.99 12.02
C GLY A 169 10.86 7.64 12.59
N ALA A 170 10.85 8.03 13.88
CA ALA A 170 9.64 8.56 14.52
C ALA A 170 9.19 9.89 13.92
N MET A 171 7.91 9.98 13.57
CA MET A 171 7.23 11.12 12.96
C MET A 171 5.95 11.47 13.74
N ASP A 172 5.64 12.74 13.85
CA ASP A 172 4.38 13.17 14.46
C ASP A 172 3.24 13.04 13.45
N TYR A 173 2.28 12.16 13.70
CA TYR A 173 1.17 11.88 12.77
C TYR A 173 0.36 13.14 12.45
N ARG A 174 0.17 14.04 13.45
CA ARG A 174 -0.53 15.33 13.26
C ARG A 174 0.13 16.21 12.20
N GLU A 175 1.46 16.14 12.12
CA GLU A 175 2.22 16.96 11.20
C GLU A 175 2.23 16.39 9.77
N TYR A 176 2.07 15.07 9.64
CA TYR A 176 2.27 14.38 8.36
C TYR A 176 1.00 13.86 7.71
N ALA A 177 -0.09 13.62 8.46
CA ALA A 177 -1.32 13.04 7.94
C ALA A 177 -1.85 13.76 6.68
N HIS A 178 -1.89 15.10 6.70
CA HIS A 178 -2.34 15.94 5.59
C HIS A 178 -1.34 16.07 4.41
N ARG A 179 -0.22 15.35 4.45
CA ARG A 179 0.79 15.33 3.37
C ARG A 179 0.83 14.00 2.63
N VAL A 180 0.06 13.04 3.09
CA VAL A 180 0.00 11.68 2.51
C VAL A 180 -0.63 11.73 1.13
N VAL A 181 -1.73 12.45 1.00
CA VAL A 181 -2.45 12.63 -0.26
C VAL A 181 -1.90 13.86 -0.97
N THR A 182 -1.27 13.67 -2.12
CA THR A 182 -0.68 14.75 -2.92
C THR A 182 -1.60 15.19 -4.05
N GLU A 183 -1.24 16.27 -4.75
CA GLU A 183 -1.96 16.72 -5.94
C GLU A 183 -1.93 15.66 -7.06
N ASP A 184 -0.89 14.82 -7.12
CA ASP A 184 -0.77 13.75 -8.10
C ASP A 184 -1.88 12.69 -7.94
N CYS A 185 -2.44 12.54 -6.74
CA CYS A 185 -3.60 11.68 -6.49
C CYS A 185 -4.87 12.10 -7.27
N LYS A 186 -4.93 13.32 -7.80
CA LYS A 186 -6.01 13.76 -8.71
C LYS A 186 -5.86 13.19 -10.12
N ASN A 187 -4.66 12.73 -10.49
CA ASN A 187 -4.46 12.04 -11.75
C ASN A 187 -5.28 10.74 -11.78
N ARG A 188 -5.96 10.49 -12.88
CA ARG A 188 -6.83 9.32 -13.09
C ARG A 188 -6.14 8.00 -12.73
N PHE A 189 -4.87 7.85 -13.04
CA PHE A 189 -4.11 6.60 -12.91
C PHE A 189 -3.31 6.51 -11.61
N VAL A 190 -3.43 7.49 -10.71
CA VAL A 190 -2.79 7.46 -9.39
C VAL A 190 -3.83 7.10 -8.34
N ILE A 191 -3.57 6.06 -7.57
CA ILE A 191 -4.44 5.60 -6.49
C ILE A 191 -3.81 6.04 -5.17
N PRO A 192 -4.48 6.89 -4.37
CA PRO A 192 -3.97 7.29 -3.07
C PRO A 192 -3.97 6.11 -2.09
N GLU A 193 -2.91 5.98 -1.30
CA GLU A 193 -2.84 5.08 -0.16
C GLU A 193 -2.93 5.89 1.13
N ILE A 194 -3.85 5.52 2.01
CA ILE A 194 -4.04 6.13 3.34
C ILE A 194 -3.83 5.08 4.44
N PHE A 195 -3.46 5.54 5.65
CA PHE A 195 -3.22 4.63 6.77
C PHE A 195 -3.67 5.25 8.10
N PRO A 196 -4.28 4.46 9.02
CA PRO A 196 -4.80 4.97 10.29
C PRO A 196 -3.71 5.29 11.29
N ASN A 197 -2.72 4.43 11.37
CA ASN A 197 -1.59 4.48 12.28
C ASN A 197 -0.44 3.64 11.72
N TRP A 198 0.75 3.77 12.30
CA TRP A 198 1.86 2.87 11.99
C TRP A 198 2.94 2.95 13.07
N ASP A 199 3.19 1.85 13.73
CA ASP A 199 4.33 1.70 14.63
C ASP A 199 5.03 0.37 14.38
N HIS A 200 6.09 0.40 13.60
CA HIS A 200 6.89 -0.77 13.28
C HIS A 200 7.85 -1.18 14.40
N SER A 201 7.86 -0.47 15.53
CA SER A 201 8.80 -0.74 16.63
C SER A 201 8.58 -2.09 17.33
N PRO A 202 7.34 -2.64 17.47
CA PRO A 202 7.17 -3.98 18.04
C PRO A 202 7.88 -5.07 17.24
N ARG A 203 7.97 -4.91 15.91
CA ARG A 203 8.62 -5.88 15.02
C ARG A 203 10.14 -5.66 14.90
N SER A 204 10.61 -4.42 14.85
CA SER A 204 11.99 -4.08 14.52
C SER A 204 12.75 -3.25 15.57
N GLY A 205 12.15 -3.01 16.72
CA GLY A 205 12.77 -2.30 17.84
C GLY A 205 13.33 -0.93 17.40
N ARG A 206 14.57 -0.65 17.79
CA ARG A 206 15.26 0.61 17.44
C ARG A 206 15.60 0.77 15.96
N ALA A 207 15.52 -0.29 15.18
CA ALA A 207 15.74 -0.27 13.74
C ALA A 207 14.47 0.14 12.94
N ALA A 208 13.35 0.37 13.62
CA ALA A 208 12.11 0.78 12.97
C ALA A 208 12.27 2.08 12.18
N THR A 209 11.84 2.05 10.93
CA THR A 209 11.93 3.19 10.00
C THR A 209 10.64 3.97 9.88
N ALA A 210 9.50 3.34 10.17
CA ALA A 210 8.16 3.94 10.13
C ALA A 210 7.53 3.86 11.53
N ILE A 211 7.48 4.98 12.21
CA ILE A 211 6.81 5.12 13.51
C ILE A 211 6.09 6.44 13.50
N PHE A 212 4.78 6.40 13.63
CA PHE A 212 3.98 7.58 13.83
C PHE A 212 3.52 7.62 15.29
N TYR A 213 3.70 8.77 15.94
CA TYR A 213 3.20 9.03 17.28
C TYR A 213 2.19 10.19 17.24
N ASN A 214 1.38 10.34 18.27
CA ASN A 214 0.23 11.25 18.32
C ASN A 214 -0.79 10.96 17.20
N GLU A 215 -0.92 9.69 16.84
CA GLU A 215 -2.00 9.24 15.98
C GLU A 215 -3.35 9.45 16.67
N ASP A 216 -4.34 9.89 15.89
CA ASP A 216 -5.70 10.14 16.35
C ASP A 216 -6.68 9.94 15.19
N PRO A 217 -7.87 9.34 15.44
CA PRO A 217 -8.90 9.17 14.42
C PRO A 217 -9.30 10.47 13.70
N GLU A 218 -9.17 11.64 14.34
CA GLU A 218 -9.50 12.92 13.69
C GLU A 218 -8.52 13.25 12.54
N TYR A 219 -7.22 13.05 12.74
CA TYR A 219 -6.24 13.26 11.65
C TYR A 219 -6.39 12.23 10.54
N PHE A 220 -6.78 11.00 10.88
CA PHE A 220 -7.13 10.00 9.88
C PHE A 220 -8.38 10.37 9.10
N TYR A 221 -9.40 10.94 9.77
CA TYR A 221 -10.60 11.48 9.11
C TYR A 221 -10.23 12.56 8.08
N GLU A 222 -9.35 13.49 8.42
CA GLU A 222 -8.87 14.53 7.50
C GLU A 222 -8.17 13.90 6.29
N MET A 223 -7.24 12.96 6.50
CA MET A 223 -6.56 12.21 5.44
C MET A 223 -7.54 11.47 4.53
N ALA A 224 -8.56 10.82 5.11
CA ALA A 224 -9.59 10.12 4.35
C ALA A 224 -10.45 11.08 3.50
N CYS A 225 -10.79 12.26 4.04
CA CYS A 225 -11.48 13.31 3.30
C CYS A 225 -10.63 13.80 2.11
N ASP A 226 -9.32 14.01 2.31
CA ASP A 226 -8.41 14.45 1.25
C ASP A 226 -8.33 13.41 0.12
N ALA A 227 -8.23 12.12 0.48
CA ALA A 227 -8.19 11.03 -0.50
C ALA A 227 -9.51 10.93 -1.29
N LEU A 228 -10.66 11.00 -0.61
CA LEU A 228 -11.97 10.97 -1.25
C LEU A 228 -12.16 12.18 -2.20
N ASN A 229 -11.72 13.37 -1.76
CA ASN A 229 -11.75 14.57 -2.61
C ASN A 229 -10.81 14.47 -3.82
N ALA A 230 -9.67 13.81 -3.69
CA ALA A 230 -8.74 13.61 -4.80
C ALA A 230 -9.32 12.70 -5.89
N VAL A 231 -10.10 11.68 -5.50
CA VAL A 231 -10.65 10.70 -6.45
C VAL A 231 -12.03 11.02 -7.00
N LYS A 232 -12.81 11.90 -6.38
CA LYS A 232 -14.24 12.14 -6.71
C LYS A 232 -14.56 12.53 -8.15
N ASN A 233 -13.58 13.14 -8.85
CA ASN A 233 -13.76 13.55 -10.24
C ASN A 233 -13.25 12.52 -11.26
N LYS A 234 -12.76 11.37 -10.80
CA LYS A 234 -12.37 10.26 -11.67
C LYS A 234 -13.60 9.49 -12.13
N PRO A 235 -13.50 8.69 -13.22
CA PRO A 235 -14.56 7.75 -13.58
C PRO A 235 -14.93 6.86 -12.40
N ASN A 236 -16.22 6.54 -12.23
CA ASN A 236 -16.73 5.85 -11.04
C ASN A 236 -15.94 4.60 -10.65
N GLU A 237 -15.61 3.74 -11.61
CA GLU A 237 -14.86 2.52 -11.34
C GLU A 237 -13.37 2.76 -11.03
N GLU A 238 -12.88 3.98 -11.24
CA GLU A 238 -11.50 4.39 -10.96
C GLU A 238 -11.40 5.26 -9.69
N GLN A 239 -12.51 5.48 -8.99
CA GLN A 239 -12.54 6.14 -7.68
C GLN A 239 -12.09 5.15 -6.59
N ILE A 240 -10.81 4.79 -6.63
CA ILE A 240 -10.21 3.78 -5.77
C ILE A 240 -9.28 4.46 -4.78
N ILE A 241 -9.34 4.02 -3.52
CA ILE A 241 -8.43 4.39 -2.44
C ILE A 241 -7.95 3.10 -1.80
N ILE A 242 -6.66 2.98 -1.56
CA ILE A 242 -6.10 1.87 -0.79
C ILE A 242 -6.00 2.29 0.68
N LEU A 243 -6.62 1.51 1.55
CA LEU A 243 -6.47 1.62 2.99
C LEU A 243 -5.45 0.58 3.46
N LYS A 244 -4.31 1.02 3.91
CA LYS A 244 -3.26 0.17 4.47
C LYS A 244 -3.14 0.45 5.97
N SER A 245 -3.51 -0.52 6.84
CA SER A 245 -4.10 -1.80 6.55
C SER A 245 -5.28 -2.05 7.50
N TRP A 246 -6.04 -3.14 7.26
CA TRP A 246 -7.17 -3.49 8.12
C TRP A 246 -6.69 -4.11 9.44
N ASN A 247 -5.69 -5.00 9.41
CA ASN A 247 -5.31 -5.84 10.53
C ASN A 247 -3.82 -6.18 10.63
N GLU A 248 -2.91 -5.30 10.22
CA GLU A 248 -1.46 -5.53 10.36
C GLU A 248 -0.98 -5.11 11.77
N TRP A 249 -1.45 -5.82 12.77
CA TRP A 249 -1.11 -5.59 14.19
C TRP A 249 0.39 -5.69 14.47
N GLY A 250 1.10 -6.56 13.74
CA GLY A 250 2.54 -6.74 13.89
C GLY A 250 3.37 -5.50 13.55
N GLU A 251 2.80 -4.57 12.79
CA GLU A 251 3.42 -3.27 12.44
C GLU A 251 2.66 -2.09 13.06
N GLY A 252 1.76 -2.33 14.02
CA GLY A 252 0.94 -1.27 14.60
C GLY A 252 0.15 -0.50 13.55
N ASN A 253 -0.29 -1.20 12.50
CA ASN A 253 -1.00 -0.60 11.37
C ASN A 253 -2.34 -1.32 11.15
N TYR A 254 -3.40 -0.81 11.73
CA TYR A 254 -4.70 -1.49 11.76
C TYR A 254 -5.88 -0.52 11.83
N MET A 255 -7.01 -0.95 11.28
CA MET A 255 -8.33 -0.30 11.38
C MET A 255 -9.26 -1.01 12.35
N GLU A 256 -8.94 -2.28 12.69
CA GLU A 256 -9.75 -3.05 13.66
C GLU A 256 -9.84 -2.32 15.00
N PRO A 257 -10.96 -2.49 15.73
CA PRO A 257 -11.14 -1.83 17.02
C PRO A 257 -10.02 -2.15 18.01
N ASP A 258 -9.54 -1.14 18.71
CA ASP A 258 -8.47 -1.24 19.69
C ASP A 258 -8.87 -0.76 21.09
N MET A 259 -7.97 -0.97 22.06
CA MET A 259 -8.21 -0.58 23.45
C MET A 259 -8.14 0.95 23.68
N LYS A 260 -7.51 1.69 22.75
CA LYS A 260 -7.29 3.14 22.90
C LYS A 260 -8.45 3.94 22.33
N TYR A 261 -8.90 3.59 21.15
CA TYR A 261 -9.89 4.35 20.38
C TYR A 261 -11.19 3.57 20.11
N GLY A 262 -11.27 2.29 20.50
CA GLY A 262 -12.43 1.46 20.17
C GLY A 262 -12.66 1.42 18.66
N HIS A 263 -13.82 1.83 18.19
CA HIS A 263 -14.19 1.90 16.77
C HIS A 263 -13.80 3.25 16.11
N GLY A 264 -13.00 4.09 16.76
CA GLY A 264 -12.76 5.47 16.34
C GLY A 264 -12.27 5.62 14.90
N TYR A 265 -11.35 4.76 14.43
CA TYR A 265 -10.86 4.81 13.04
C TYR A 265 -11.93 4.39 12.02
N ILE A 266 -12.75 3.38 12.34
CA ILE A 266 -13.87 2.95 11.48
C ILE A 266 -14.91 4.06 11.38
N GLU A 267 -15.22 4.70 12.51
CA GLU A 267 -16.17 5.82 12.53
C GLU A 267 -15.65 7.06 11.80
N ALA A 268 -14.34 7.32 11.90
CA ALA A 268 -13.68 8.39 11.15
C ALA A 268 -13.78 8.16 9.63
N LEU A 269 -13.51 6.95 9.17
CA LEU A 269 -13.68 6.58 7.76
C LEU A 269 -15.14 6.71 7.31
N ARG A 270 -16.08 6.22 8.11
CA ARG A 270 -17.53 6.33 7.82
C ARG A 270 -17.94 7.79 7.66
N LYS A 271 -17.57 8.66 8.61
CA LYS A 271 -17.85 10.10 8.56
C LYS A 271 -17.26 10.76 7.31
N ALA A 272 -16.02 10.40 6.94
CA ALA A 272 -15.38 10.93 5.73
C ALA A 272 -16.16 10.55 4.46
N VAL A 273 -16.58 9.29 4.34
CA VAL A 273 -17.38 8.80 3.21
C VAL A 273 -18.76 9.48 3.16
N GLU A 274 -19.42 9.67 4.30
CA GLU A 274 -20.72 10.32 4.37
C GLU A 274 -20.66 11.82 3.98
N LYS A 275 -19.57 12.50 4.34
CA LYS A 275 -19.38 13.93 4.03
C LYS A 275 -19.06 14.18 2.56
N THR A 276 -18.44 13.24 1.87
CA THR A 276 -17.98 13.42 0.49
C THR A 276 -18.92 12.87 -0.58
N LYS A 277 -20.00 12.21 -0.16
CA LYS A 277 -21.14 11.85 -1.02
C LYS A 277 -21.96 13.09 -1.37
#